data_ec57a4555e0a04899c1bd071350756b9
#
_entry.id   ec57a4555e0a04899c1bd071350756b9
#
_cell.length_a   1.000
_cell.length_b   1.000
_cell.length_c   1.000
_cell.angle_alpha   90.00
_cell.angle_beta   90.00
_cell.angle_gamma   90.00
#
_symmetry.space_group_name_H-M   'P 1'
#
loop_
_entity.id
_entity.type
_entity.pdbx_description
1 polymer ?
#
loop_
_entity_poly.entity_id
_entity_poly.type
_entity_poly.pdbx_seq_one_letter_code
_entity_poly.pdbx_strand_id
1 'polypeptide(L)'
;EPAEAAPDIDVSLADGTRGRLVDLLRGKTSAIQFVFTGCSATCSLQGAIFQSLQAQLARHPIGGAQLLSISIDPANDTAVAMTAWLRRFGAQPGWQAAIPASGDLARLARLYRDERNPADSHIDQAFISSRSARFVWKTDHLPTPESVHDALRYYASH
;
A
#
# COMPACT_ATOMS: atom_id res chain seq x y z
N GLU A 1 13.57 13.14 -6.97
CA GLU A 1 12.27 13.64 -7.40
C GLU A 1 11.51 14.25 -6.22
N PRO A 2 10.74 15.32 -6.45
CA PRO A 2 9.91 15.88 -5.38
C PRO A 2 8.83 14.88 -4.97
N ALA A 3 8.59 14.79 -3.68
CA ALA A 3 7.56 13.92 -3.14
C ALA A 3 6.16 14.37 -3.59
N GLU A 4 5.32 13.43 -4.00
CA GLU A 4 3.94 13.71 -4.36
C GLU A 4 3.02 13.60 -3.15
N ALA A 5 2.09 14.55 -3.04
CA ALA A 5 1.04 14.46 -2.04
C ALA A 5 0.11 13.29 -2.36
N ALA A 6 -0.32 12.56 -1.34
CA ALA A 6 -1.34 11.54 -1.51
C ALA A 6 -2.63 12.18 -2.02
N PRO A 7 -3.33 11.54 -2.99
CA PRO A 7 -4.60 12.09 -3.44
C PRO A 7 -5.62 12.07 -2.32
N ASP A 8 -6.42 13.14 -2.23
CA ASP A 8 -7.46 13.28 -1.22
C ASP A 8 -8.74 12.59 -1.73
N ILE A 9 -8.80 11.28 -1.53
CA ILE A 9 -9.90 10.44 -2.00
C ILE A 9 -10.52 9.69 -0.85
N ASP A 10 -11.80 9.32 -1.01
CA ASP A 10 -12.48 8.45 -0.07
C ASP A 10 -12.12 7.00 -0.31
N VAL A 11 -11.97 6.24 0.75
CA VAL A 11 -11.72 4.80 0.69
C VAL A 11 -12.61 4.07 1.68
N SER A 12 -12.91 2.82 1.36
CA SER A 12 -13.50 1.87 2.31
C SER A 12 -12.40 0.94 2.79
N LEU A 13 -12.38 0.64 4.07
CA LEU A 13 -11.42 -0.33 4.62
C LEU A 13 -12.04 -1.73 4.60
N ALA A 14 -11.19 -2.75 4.65
CA ALA A 14 -11.63 -4.14 4.64
C ALA A 14 -12.52 -4.47 5.85
N ASP A 15 -12.37 -3.76 6.97
CA ASP A 15 -13.21 -3.92 8.16
C ASP A 15 -14.60 -3.27 8.03
N GLY A 16 -14.90 -2.65 6.89
CA GLY A 16 -16.18 -2.02 6.61
C GLY A 16 -16.26 -0.54 6.97
N THR A 17 -15.24 0.01 7.63
CA THR A 17 -15.22 1.44 7.93
C THR A 17 -14.85 2.25 6.69
N ARG A 18 -15.14 3.54 6.71
CA ARG A 18 -14.82 4.47 5.64
C ARG A 18 -13.93 5.58 6.17
N GLY A 19 -13.13 6.15 5.28
CA GLY A 19 -12.28 7.28 5.62
C GLY A 19 -11.67 7.90 4.39
N ARG A 20 -10.85 8.91 4.60
CA ARG A 20 -10.10 9.56 3.53
C ARG A 20 -8.68 9.01 3.54
N LEU A 21 -8.12 8.80 2.35
CA LEU A 21 -6.77 8.23 2.25
C LEU A 21 -5.75 9.09 2.99
N VAL A 22 -5.81 10.42 2.85
CA VAL A 22 -4.87 11.32 3.53
C VAL A 22 -4.95 11.18 5.06
N ASP A 23 -6.14 10.95 5.60
CA ASP A 23 -6.30 10.79 7.05
C ASP A 23 -5.72 9.47 7.55
N LEU A 24 -5.79 8.42 6.74
CA LEU A 24 -5.16 7.13 7.06
C LEU A 24 -3.64 7.24 7.10
N LEU A 25 -3.07 8.11 6.27
CA LEU A 25 -1.62 8.23 6.11
C LEU A 25 -0.99 9.24 7.06
N ARG A 26 -1.72 10.30 7.44
CA ARG A 26 -1.18 11.34 8.31
C ARG A 26 -0.80 10.80 9.68
N GLY A 27 0.34 11.26 10.17
CA GLY A 27 0.85 10.88 11.49
C GLY A 27 1.50 9.50 11.52
N LYS A 28 1.55 8.80 10.39
CA LYS A 28 2.15 7.48 10.28
C LYS A 28 3.11 7.41 9.11
N THR A 29 4.09 6.51 9.22
CA THR A 29 4.96 6.16 8.09
C THR A 29 4.44 4.85 7.52
N SER A 30 4.01 4.87 6.26
CA SER A 30 3.26 3.76 5.67
C SER A 30 4.00 3.10 4.54
N ALA A 31 4.10 1.77 4.57
CA ALA A 31 4.47 1.00 3.39
C ALA A 31 3.18 0.66 2.63
N ILE A 32 3.17 0.95 1.34
CA ILE A 32 1.97 0.85 0.51
C ILE A 32 2.25 -0.03 -0.70
N GLN A 33 1.30 -0.88 -1.04
CA GLN A 33 1.29 -1.63 -2.29
C GLN A 33 -0.08 -1.54 -2.93
N PHE A 34 -0.11 -1.66 -4.25
CA PHE A 34 -1.34 -1.67 -5.04
C PHE A 34 -1.60 -3.10 -5.49
N VAL A 35 -2.79 -3.62 -5.21
CA VAL A 35 -3.11 -5.02 -5.44
C VAL A 35 -4.52 -5.19 -6.02
N PHE A 36 -4.82 -6.36 -6.56
CA PHE A 36 -6.21 -6.76 -6.83
C PHE A 36 -6.32 -8.27 -6.60
N THR A 37 -7.42 -8.69 -5.96
CA THR A 37 -7.56 -10.07 -5.49
C THR A 37 -7.66 -11.09 -6.63
N GLY A 38 -8.07 -10.66 -7.81
CA GLY A 38 -8.13 -11.52 -9.00
C GLY A 38 -6.78 -11.82 -9.64
N CYS A 39 -5.72 -11.16 -9.20
CA CYS A 39 -4.37 -11.39 -9.69
C CYS A 39 -3.82 -12.69 -9.12
N SER A 40 -3.36 -13.59 -10.00
CA SER A 40 -2.95 -14.94 -9.59
C SER A 40 -1.46 -15.07 -9.25
N ALA A 41 -0.61 -14.18 -9.75
CA ALA A 41 0.83 -14.31 -9.62
C ALA A 41 1.46 -13.18 -8.80
N THR A 42 1.54 -11.97 -9.36
CA THR A 42 2.27 -10.85 -8.75
C THR A 42 1.71 -10.47 -7.39
N CYS A 43 0.38 -10.45 -7.23
CA CYS A 43 -0.23 -10.05 -5.96
C CYS A 43 -0.03 -11.09 -4.86
N SER A 44 0.17 -12.36 -5.20
CA SER A 44 0.56 -13.38 -4.23
C SER A 44 1.97 -13.11 -3.72
N LEU A 45 2.88 -12.69 -4.60
CA LEU A 45 4.23 -12.30 -4.21
C LEU A 45 4.21 -11.03 -3.35
N GLN A 46 3.38 -10.04 -3.72
CA GLN A 46 3.22 -8.82 -2.92
C GLN A 46 2.70 -9.14 -1.52
N GLY A 47 1.71 -10.04 -1.41
CA GLY A 47 1.20 -10.48 -0.11
C GLY A 47 2.27 -11.15 0.73
N ALA A 48 3.08 -12.01 0.13
CA ALA A 48 4.18 -12.69 0.82
C ALA A 48 5.25 -11.71 1.29
N ILE A 49 5.56 -10.69 0.50
CA ILE A 49 6.53 -9.66 0.88
C ILE A 49 6.02 -8.88 2.09
N PHE A 50 4.76 -8.47 2.10
CA PHE A 50 4.19 -7.75 3.24
C PHE A 50 4.04 -8.65 4.47
N GLN A 51 3.77 -9.93 4.28
CA GLN A 51 3.78 -10.90 5.40
C GLN A 51 5.17 -10.94 6.06
N SER A 52 6.23 -11.03 5.26
CA SER A 52 7.61 -11.02 5.76
C SER A 52 7.97 -9.68 6.40
N LEU A 53 7.54 -8.57 5.79
CA LEU A 53 7.76 -7.24 6.33
C LEU A 53 7.07 -7.09 7.69
N GLN A 54 5.84 -7.57 7.81
CA GLN A 54 5.11 -7.58 9.08
C GLN A 54 5.89 -8.34 10.16
N ALA A 55 6.44 -9.50 9.81
CA ALA A 55 7.25 -10.28 10.74
C ALA A 55 8.50 -9.53 11.17
N GLN A 56 9.16 -8.81 10.24
CA GLN A 56 10.31 -7.98 10.59
C GLN A 56 9.93 -6.82 11.51
N LEU A 57 8.78 -6.20 11.28
CA LEU A 57 8.29 -5.13 12.16
C LEU A 57 7.96 -5.63 13.56
N ALA A 58 7.55 -6.90 13.69
CA ALA A 58 7.34 -7.51 15.00
C ALA A 58 8.67 -7.70 15.74
N ARG A 59 9.75 -8.06 15.04
CA ARG A 59 11.08 -8.26 15.62
C ARG A 59 11.86 -6.95 15.80
N HIS A 60 11.67 -6.01 14.86
CA HIS A 60 12.37 -4.72 14.83
C HIS A 60 11.34 -3.61 14.66
N PRO A 61 10.61 -3.26 15.74
CA PRO A 61 9.52 -2.27 15.65
C PRO A 61 9.99 -0.89 15.20
N ILE A 62 9.12 -0.24 14.44
CA ILE A 62 9.30 1.15 14.01
C ILE A 62 8.06 1.90 14.49
N GLY A 63 8.24 2.88 15.37
CA GLY A 63 7.12 3.64 15.92
C GLY A 63 6.32 4.36 14.84
N GLY A 64 5.01 4.19 14.85
CA GLY A 64 4.11 4.83 13.88
C GLY A 64 4.12 4.20 12.49
N ALA A 65 4.76 3.06 12.29
CA ALA A 65 4.75 2.37 11.00
C ALA A 65 3.46 1.58 10.81
N GLN A 66 2.98 1.55 9.56
CA GLN A 66 1.84 0.72 9.18
C GLN A 66 2.01 0.18 7.75
N LEU A 67 1.24 -0.86 7.44
CA LEU A 67 1.17 -1.45 6.11
C LEU A 67 -0.21 -1.20 5.52
N LEU A 68 -0.26 -0.83 4.24
CA LEU A 68 -1.53 -0.54 3.56
C LEU A 68 -1.51 -1.16 2.16
N SER A 69 -2.46 -2.04 1.90
CA SER A 69 -2.69 -2.62 0.57
C SER A 69 -3.91 -1.94 -0.04
N ILE A 70 -3.73 -1.28 -1.19
CA ILE A 70 -4.80 -0.51 -1.85
C ILE A 70 -5.25 -1.26 -3.09
N SER A 71 -6.55 -1.52 -3.19
CA SER A 71 -7.13 -2.17 -4.36
C SER A 71 -7.07 -1.27 -5.58
N ILE A 72 -6.73 -1.87 -6.73
CA ILE A 72 -6.83 -1.20 -8.04
C ILE A 72 -7.99 -1.75 -8.86
N ASP A 73 -8.84 -2.59 -8.27
CA ASP A 73 -10.00 -3.18 -8.93
C ASP A 73 -11.23 -3.12 -8.01
N PRO A 74 -11.70 -1.91 -7.65
CA PRO A 74 -12.78 -1.75 -6.69
C PRO A 74 -14.10 -2.35 -7.14
N ALA A 75 -14.28 -2.61 -8.44
CA ALA A 75 -15.49 -3.27 -8.93
C ALA A 75 -15.59 -4.72 -8.45
N ASN A 76 -14.45 -5.40 -8.25
CA ASN A 76 -14.40 -6.80 -7.86
C ASN A 76 -13.86 -7.01 -6.45
N ASP A 77 -13.05 -6.08 -5.94
CA ASP A 77 -12.43 -6.20 -4.62
C ASP A 77 -13.36 -5.61 -3.55
N THR A 78 -14.30 -6.44 -3.10
CA THR A 78 -15.20 -6.06 -2.00
C THR A 78 -14.47 -6.11 -0.66
N ALA A 79 -15.08 -5.57 0.39
CA ALA A 79 -14.54 -5.69 1.75
C ALA A 79 -14.32 -7.15 2.15
N VAL A 80 -15.24 -8.03 1.75
CA VAL A 80 -15.12 -9.48 2.02
C VAL A 80 -13.91 -10.07 1.31
N ALA A 81 -13.72 -9.72 0.02
CA ALA A 81 -12.59 -10.22 -0.78
C ALA A 81 -11.25 -9.72 -0.21
N MET A 82 -11.18 -8.46 0.18
CA MET A 82 -9.96 -7.89 0.75
C MET A 82 -9.66 -8.47 2.13
N THR A 83 -10.68 -8.73 2.93
CA THR A 83 -10.51 -9.40 4.23
C THR A 83 -9.96 -10.80 4.04
N ALA A 84 -10.49 -11.56 3.07
CA ALA A 84 -9.99 -12.90 2.76
C ALA A 84 -8.53 -12.86 2.32
N TRP A 85 -8.17 -11.88 1.50
CA TRP A 85 -6.80 -11.69 1.03
C TRP A 85 -5.85 -11.40 2.21
N LEU A 86 -6.24 -10.48 3.09
CA LEU A 86 -5.46 -10.17 4.30
C LEU A 86 -5.26 -11.42 5.18
N ARG A 87 -6.32 -12.19 5.40
CA ARG A 87 -6.26 -13.42 6.19
C ARG A 87 -5.34 -14.47 5.57
N ARG A 88 -5.36 -14.57 4.25
CA ARG A 88 -4.48 -15.50 3.52
C ARG A 88 -3.01 -15.25 3.86
N PHE A 89 -2.63 -14.00 4.05
CA PHE A 89 -1.24 -13.62 4.36
C PHE A 89 -1.00 -13.34 5.84
N GLY A 90 -1.97 -13.65 6.69
CA GLY A 90 -1.78 -13.55 8.13
C GLY A 90 -1.70 -12.13 8.66
N ALA A 91 -2.41 -11.18 8.04
CA ALA A 91 -2.37 -9.78 8.45
C ALA A 91 -2.81 -9.62 9.91
N GLN A 92 -2.02 -8.85 10.67
CA GLN A 92 -2.28 -8.48 12.05
C GLN A 92 -2.65 -7.00 12.12
N PRO A 93 -3.10 -6.49 13.28
CA PRO A 93 -3.32 -5.05 13.43
C PRO A 93 -2.09 -4.26 13.00
N GLY A 94 -2.32 -3.20 12.22
CA GLY A 94 -1.23 -2.43 11.60
C GLY A 94 -1.06 -2.71 10.12
N TRP A 95 -1.72 -3.72 9.59
CA TRP A 95 -1.78 -3.99 8.15
C TRP A 95 -3.25 -3.98 7.73
N GLN A 96 -3.62 -2.98 6.94
CA GLN A 96 -4.99 -2.77 6.47
C GLN A 96 -5.08 -2.83 4.95
N ALA A 97 -6.29 -2.99 4.45
CA ALA A 97 -6.57 -2.91 3.02
C ALA A 97 -7.61 -1.81 2.79
N ALA A 98 -7.41 -1.02 1.74
CA ALA A 98 -8.28 0.09 1.38
C ALA A 98 -8.81 -0.11 -0.04
N ILE A 99 -10.07 0.26 -0.23
CA ILE A 99 -10.77 0.14 -1.51
C ILE A 99 -11.23 1.54 -1.92
N PRO A 100 -10.62 2.14 -2.97
CA PRO A 100 -11.05 3.45 -3.45
C PRO A 100 -12.35 3.35 -4.24
N ALA A 101 -13.03 4.48 -4.41
CA ALA A 101 -14.14 4.54 -5.36
C ALA A 101 -13.61 4.38 -6.79
N SER A 102 -14.40 3.73 -7.66
CA SER A 102 -13.98 3.48 -9.05
C SER A 102 -13.60 4.76 -9.79
N GLY A 103 -14.32 5.85 -9.54
CA GLY A 103 -14.03 7.14 -10.17
C GLY A 103 -12.71 7.77 -9.76
N ASP A 104 -12.09 7.30 -8.69
CA ASP A 104 -10.82 7.86 -8.18
C ASP A 104 -9.59 7.06 -8.61
N LEU A 105 -9.76 5.96 -9.34
CA LEU A 105 -8.63 5.12 -9.76
C LEU A 105 -7.61 5.87 -10.60
N ALA A 106 -8.06 6.76 -11.48
CA ALA A 106 -7.15 7.55 -12.32
C ALA A 106 -6.21 8.41 -11.48
N ARG A 107 -6.69 8.93 -10.35
CA ARG A 107 -5.87 9.75 -9.44
C ARG A 107 -4.79 8.93 -8.76
N LEU A 108 -5.11 7.68 -8.41
CA LEU A 108 -4.13 6.74 -7.83
C LEU A 108 -3.16 6.22 -8.88
N ALA A 109 -3.63 5.99 -10.10
CA ALA A 109 -2.82 5.43 -11.18
C ALA A 109 -1.59 6.30 -11.51
N ARG A 110 -1.68 7.59 -11.25
CA ARG A 110 -0.55 8.51 -11.43
C ARG A 110 0.65 8.12 -10.59
N LEU A 111 0.44 7.41 -9.48
CA LEU A 111 1.52 7.01 -8.58
C LEU A 111 2.26 5.77 -9.08
N TYR A 112 1.57 4.84 -9.74
CA TYR A 112 2.16 3.54 -10.11
C TYR A 112 2.32 3.33 -11.63
N ARG A 113 1.78 4.22 -12.48
CA ARG A 113 1.97 4.11 -13.94
C ARG A 113 3.16 4.90 -14.40
N ASP A 114 3.86 4.35 -15.40
CA ASP A 114 4.91 5.07 -16.09
C ASP A 114 4.27 5.89 -17.22
N GLU A 115 4.32 7.20 -17.12
CA GLU A 115 3.76 8.10 -18.14
C GLU A 115 4.42 7.95 -19.49
N ARG A 116 5.69 7.54 -19.51
CA ARG A 116 6.45 7.32 -20.76
C ARG A 116 6.05 6.01 -21.44
N ASN A 117 5.48 5.08 -20.69
CA ASN A 117 5.02 3.80 -21.21
C ASN A 117 3.73 3.39 -20.47
N PRO A 118 2.58 3.97 -20.86
CA PRO A 118 1.33 3.75 -20.14
C PRO A 118 0.86 2.29 -20.11
N ALA A 119 1.32 1.48 -21.06
CA ALA A 119 0.97 0.05 -21.09
C ALA A 119 1.69 -0.73 -20.00
N ASP A 120 2.79 -0.19 -19.45
CA ASP A 120 3.63 -0.85 -18.46
C ASP A 120 3.26 -0.33 -17.06
N SER A 121 2.25 -0.94 -16.46
CA SER A 121 1.79 -0.58 -15.11
C SER A 121 2.62 -1.32 -14.07
N HIS A 122 3.35 -0.56 -13.25
CA HIS A 122 4.23 -1.11 -12.22
C HIS A 122 3.46 -1.37 -10.93
N ILE A 123 2.51 -2.30 -10.96
CA ILE A 123 1.72 -2.64 -9.75
C ILE A 123 2.54 -3.44 -8.73
N ASP A 124 3.67 -4.00 -9.14
CA ASP A 124 4.55 -4.77 -8.26
C ASP A 124 5.42 -3.89 -7.37
N GLN A 125 5.35 -2.57 -7.52
CA GLN A 125 6.11 -1.62 -6.71
C GLN A 125 5.62 -1.57 -5.26
N ALA A 126 6.53 -1.22 -4.35
CA ALA A 126 6.18 -0.76 -3.01
C ALA A 126 6.50 0.72 -2.90
N PHE A 127 5.74 1.40 -2.06
CA PHE A 127 5.84 2.85 -1.85
C PHE A 127 5.94 3.13 -0.35
N ILE A 128 6.53 4.28 -0.01
CA ILE A 128 6.49 4.80 1.35
C ILE A 128 5.76 6.15 1.33
N SER A 129 4.78 6.29 2.21
CA SER A 129 4.15 7.58 2.51
C SER A 129 4.68 8.08 3.85
N SER A 130 5.10 9.34 3.88
CA SER A 130 5.59 9.99 5.09
C SER A 130 4.42 10.38 6.02
N ARG A 131 4.77 10.87 7.23
CA ARG A 131 3.78 11.34 8.20
C ARG A 131 2.95 12.52 7.71
N SER A 132 3.41 13.23 6.69
CA SER A 132 2.66 14.32 6.05
C SER A 132 1.82 13.85 4.87
N ALA A 133 1.62 12.54 4.72
CA ALA A 133 0.86 11.94 3.63
C ALA A 133 1.44 12.27 2.25
N ARG A 134 2.76 12.17 2.13
CA ARG A 134 3.45 12.37 0.87
C ARG A 134 4.19 11.10 0.48
N PHE A 135 4.11 10.75 -0.79
CA PHE A 135 4.82 9.58 -1.34
C PHE A 135 6.26 9.98 -1.59
N VAL A 136 7.16 9.49 -0.73
CA VAL A 136 8.55 9.93 -0.67
C VAL A 136 9.54 8.91 -1.24
N TRP A 137 9.10 7.67 -1.49
CA TRP A 137 9.97 6.59 -1.93
C TRP A 137 9.17 5.52 -2.67
N LYS A 138 9.77 4.91 -3.67
CA LYS A 138 9.17 3.77 -4.38
C LYS A 138 10.26 2.86 -4.94
N THR A 139 9.90 1.60 -5.20
CA THR A 139 10.75 0.65 -5.92
C THR A 139 10.39 0.63 -7.40
N ASP A 140 11.32 0.19 -8.23
CA ASP A 140 11.04 -0.01 -9.66
C ASP A 140 10.27 -1.31 -9.91
N HIS A 141 10.54 -2.33 -9.10
CA HIS A 141 9.96 -3.66 -9.21
C HIS A 141 9.59 -4.21 -7.84
N LEU A 142 9.31 -5.51 -7.76
CA LEU A 142 9.07 -6.18 -6.48
C LEU A 142 10.27 -5.97 -5.56
N PRO A 143 10.05 -5.42 -4.37
CA PRO A 143 11.13 -5.21 -3.42
C PRO A 143 11.43 -6.45 -2.61
N THR A 144 12.55 -6.43 -1.90
CA THR A 144 12.74 -7.35 -0.78
C THR A 144 12.07 -6.78 0.47
N PRO A 145 11.59 -7.61 1.40
CA PRO A 145 11.04 -7.10 2.66
C PRO A 145 12.04 -6.21 3.42
N GLU A 146 13.33 -6.58 3.38
CA GLU A 146 14.40 -5.84 4.04
C GLU A 146 14.54 -4.42 3.50
N SER A 147 14.44 -4.26 2.18
CA SER A 147 14.57 -2.92 1.57
C SER A 147 13.41 -2.01 1.98
N VAL A 148 12.21 -2.55 2.10
CA VAL A 148 11.04 -1.77 2.53
C VAL A 148 11.16 -1.45 4.02
N HIS A 149 11.61 -2.38 4.84
CA HIS A 149 11.83 -2.15 6.27
C HIS A 149 12.85 -1.03 6.49
N ASP A 150 13.96 -1.06 5.75
CA ASP A 150 15.00 -0.03 5.84
C ASP A 150 14.45 1.34 5.43
N ALA A 151 13.64 1.40 4.37
CA ALA A 151 13.02 2.64 3.92
C ALA A 151 12.02 3.16 4.96
N LEU A 152 11.20 2.29 5.56
CA LEU A 152 10.29 2.67 6.64
C LEU A 152 11.04 3.28 7.81
N ARG A 153 12.14 2.65 8.21
CA ARG A 153 12.97 3.15 9.32
C ARG A 153 13.54 4.53 9.00
N TYR A 154 14.05 4.70 7.80
CA TYR A 154 14.63 5.97 7.36
C TYR A 154 13.59 7.10 7.44
N TYR A 155 12.44 6.89 6.80
CA TYR A 155 11.42 7.94 6.71
C TYR A 155 10.65 8.14 8.02
N ALA A 156 10.62 7.17 8.91
CA ALA A 156 10.05 7.34 10.24
C ALA A 156 10.89 8.27 11.11
N SER A 157 12.19 8.39 10.81
CA SER A 157 13.14 9.23 11.55
C SER A 157 13.42 10.57 10.87
N HIS A 158 12.94 10.75 9.68
CA HIS A 158 13.17 11.93 8.87
C HIS A 158 11.84 12.51 8.40
#